data_ca3894c7bd84f924589b1984b2bcd944
#
_entry.id   ca3894c7bd84f924589b1984b2bcd944
#
_cell.length_a   1.000
_cell.length_b   1.000
_cell.length_c   1.000
_cell.angle_alpha   90.00
_cell.angle_beta   90.00
_cell.angle_gamma   90.00
#
_symmetry.space_group_name_H-M   'P 1'
#
loop_
_entity.id
_entity.type
_entity.pdbx_description
1 polymer ?
#
loop_
_entity_poly.entity_id
_entity_poly.type
_entity_poly.pdbx_seq_one_letter_code
_entity_poly.pdbx_strand_id
1 'polypeptide(L)'
;METTNEKRERAVLAGLSAASMDERERSSDVSMDELAALVDTAGGDTVAIVMQNRPTPDPRSFIGDGKVRELKDLIEANACDLAVFDNELTPSQMRVLSEELGVKVLDRSGLILDIFAQRAQTREGQLQVELAQYKYLLPRLTGMWTHLVRQTASGGSSPIGTRGPGETQLETDRRHIRRKIQKLEEELAAVRKVRSTQRRRREKNAVPVVALVGYTNAGKSTLLNCLTGSDIPANDRLFDTLDTTTRRLRIDEATEVLLSDTVGFIRKLPTHLIEAFKATLEELSYADVLLHVIDISNPEWEAQAAIVEDLIRQLGAEATPRLRVYNKCDAYIGILPHGDDLVCLSARSGEGTDALVKKLSEMLDRGRRHVQLQIPYAEAGLVDLLSREGAVQRLDYGEDGIVCEAVVGPELFGRVKAYIPGYTEPVEDWDE
;
A
#
# COMPACT_ATOMS: atom_id res chain seq x y z
N MET A 1 11.19 -27.69 21.66
CA MET A 1 11.61 -26.59 20.75
C MET A 1 11.89 -25.42 21.64
N GLU A 2 13.15 -25.12 21.92
CA GLU A 2 13.55 -23.94 22.67
C GLU A 2 13.24 -22.72 21.78
N THR A 3 12.30 -21.91 22.21
CA THR A 3 12.11 -20.56 21.69
C THR A 3 13.37 -19.79 22.03
N THR A 4 14.23 -19.59 21.04
CA THR A 4 15.33 -18.63 21.13
C THR A 4 14.66 -17.29 21.42
N ASN A 5 14.85 -16.81 22.65
CA ASN A 5 14.40 -15.50 23.08
C ASN A 5 15.30 -14.48 22.36
N GLU A 6 14.95 -14.13 21.09
CA GLU A 6 15.68 -13.11 20.36
C GLU A 6 15.54 -11.82 21.18
N LYS A 7 16.69 -11.36 21.67
CA LYS A 7 16.79 -10.12 22.44
C LYS A 7 16.28 -8.98 21.54
N ARG A 8 15.16 -8.36 21.91
CA ARG A 8 14.62 -7.20 21.17
C ARG A 8 15.64 -6.06 21.21
N GLU A 9 15.89 -5.43 20.06
CA GLU A 9 16.79 -4.28 19.98
C GLU A 9 16.15 -3.07 20.66
N ARG A 10 16.93 -2.36 21.48
CA ARG A 10 16.47 -1.18 22.23
C ARG A 10 16.73 0.08 21.42
N ALA A 11 15.69 0.81 21.12
CA ALA A 11 15.72 1.99 20.27
C ALA A 11 15.44 3.29 21.04
N VAL A 12 16.21 4.33 20.73
CA VAL A 12 15.84 5.71 21.03
C VAL A 12 15.29 6.37 19.76
N LEU A 13 14.19 7.10 19.90
CA LEU A 13 13.54 7.79 18.79
C LEU A 13 13.88 9.27 18.80
N ALA A 14 14.14 9.82 17.61
CA ALA A 14 14.44 11.24 17.46
C ALA A 14 13.57 11.86 16.35
N GLY A 15 13.01 13.03 16.61
CA GLY A 15 12.21 13.78 15.65
C GLY A 15 12.57 15.25 15.63
N LEU A 16 12.51 15.86 14.45
CA LEU A 16 12.71 17.29 14.23
C LEU A 16 11.46 17.94 13.64
N SER A 17 11.01 19.02 14.25
CA SER A 17 10.07 19.95 13.65
C SER A 17 10.79 21.25 13.32
N ALA A 18 10.93 21.57 12.03
CA ALA A 18 11.57 22.82 11.64
C ALA A 18 10.64 23.68 10.78
N ALA A 19 10.63 24.99 11.02
CA ALA A 19 9.75 25.93 10.32
C ALA A 19 9.97 25.95 8.81
N SER A 20 11.19 25.65 8.34
CA SER A 20 11.57 25.59 6.93
C SER A 20 11.20 24.28 6.24
N MET A 21 10.76 23.27 6.97
CA MET A 21 10.33 21.99 6.40
C MET A 21 8.86 22.05 5.99
N ASP A 22 8.50 21.22 4.99
CA ASP A 22 7.10 20.97 4.68
C ASP A 22 6.37 20.46 5.95
N GLU A 23 5.15 20.94 6.16
CA GLU A 23 4.35 20.57 7.34
C GLU A 23 4.16 19.06 7.46
N ARG A 24 4.03 18.37 6.34
CA ARG A 24 3.87 16.91 6.27
C ARG A 24 5.13 16.14 6.67
N GLU A 25 6.30 16.77 6.58
CA GLU A 25 7.59 16.16 6.93
C GLU A 25 8.02 16.47 8.37
N ARG A 26 7.40 17.44 9.03
CA ARG A 26 7.70 17.78 10.41
C ARG A 26 7.34 16.63 11.34
N SER A 27 8.15 16.42 12.37
CA SER A 27 7.79 15.50 13.44
C SER A 27 6.78 16.13 14.39
N SER A 28 5.83 15.33 14.83
CA SER A 28 4.82 15.65 15.84
C SER A 28 4.71 14.50 16.82
N ASP A 29 4.04 14.71 17.95
CA ASP A 29 3.81 13.65 18.94
C ASP A 29 3.14 12.44 18.28
N VAL A 30 2.12 12.67 17.42
CA VAL A 30 1.44 11.63 16.67
C VAL A 30 2.38 10.87 15.72
N SER A 31 3.30 11.57 15.03
CA SER A 31 4.26 10.90 14.15
C SER A 31 5.31 10.11 14.93
N MET A 32 5.65 10.54 16.14
CA MET A 32 6.57 9.82 17.02
C MET A 32 5.92 8.57 17.64
N ASP A 33 4.65 8.64 18.01
CA ASP A 33 3.87 7.48 18.48
C ASP A 33 3.76 6.43 17.36
N GLU A 34 3.52 6.88 16.12
CA GLU A 34 3.51 6.00 14.95
C GLU A 34 4.89 5.38 14.68
N LEU A 35 5.99 6.15 14.86
CA LEU A 35 7.34 5.63 14.73
C LEU A 35 7.63 4.57 15.81
N ALA A 36 7.15 4.77 17.03
CA ALA A 36 7.26 3.78 18.11
C ALA A 36 6.53 2.47 17.77
N ALA A 37 5.33 2.57 17.18
CA ALA A 37 4.59 1.42 16.69
C ALA A 37 5.29 0.70 15.53
N LEU A 38 6.01 1.44 14.66
CA LEU A 38 6.86 0.85 13.62
C LEU A 38 8.04 0.08 14.23
N VAL A 39 8.71 0.64 15.25
CA VAL A 39 9.80 -0.05 15.96
C VAL A 39 9.30 -1.33 16.62
N ASP A 40 8.15 -1.31 17.28
CA ASP A 40 7.54 -2.53 17.83
C ASP A 40 7.23 -3.56 16.74
N THR A 41 6.71 -3.13 15.61
CA THR A 41 6.42 -3.99 14.45
C THR A 41 7.70 -4.64 13.88
N ALA A 42 8.82 -3.91 13.89
CA ALA A 42 10.13 -4.42 13.47
C ALA A 42 10.77 -5.36 14.51
N GLY A 43 10.19 -5.48 15.70
CA GLY A 43 10.69 -6.34 16.79
C GLY A 43 11.65 -5.62 17.74
N GLY A 44 11.65 -4.28 17.76
CA GLY A 44 12.40 -3.45 18.71
C GLY A 44 11.57 -2.95 19.88
N ASP A 45 12.24 -2.40 20.90
CA ASP A 45 11.62 -1.75 22.05
C ASP A 45 12.00 -0.27 22.09
N THR A 46 11.00 0.61 22.07
CA THR A 46 11.22 2.06 22.23
C THR A 46 11.49 2.40 23.69
N VAL A 47 12.69 2.93 23.97
CA VAL A 47 13.14 3.26 25.32
C VAL A 47 12.91 4.73 25.65
N ALA A 48 13.15 5.63 24.70
CA ALA A 48 12.95 7.06 24.88
C ALA A 48 12.58 7.73 23.55
N ILE A 49 11.86 8.84 23.64
CA ILE A 49 11.46 9.69 22.52
C ILE A 49 12.00 11.09 22.76
N VAL A 50 12.70 11.64 21.77
CA VAL A 50 13.31 12.97 21.86
C VAL A 50 12.86 13.80 20.66
N MET A 51 12.25 14.93 20.92
CA MET A 51 11.86 15.90 19.89
C MET A 51 12.66 17.20 19.99
N GLN A 52 12.89 17.82 18.84
CA GLN A 52 13.51 19.14 18.77
C GLN A 52 12.73 20.05 17.84
N ASN A 53 12.52 21.30 18.27
CA ASN A 53 11.98 22.37 17.44
C ASN A 53 13.12 23.32 17.05
N ARG A 54 13.26 23.63 15.75
CA ARG A 54 14.27 24.55 15.20
C ARG A 54 13.70 25.38 14.05
N PRO A 55 14.32 26.50 13.70
CA PRO A 55 13.98 27.22 12.46
C PRO A 55 14.31 26.40 11.20
N THR A 56 15.48 25.75 11.19
CA THR A 56 16.01 24.96 10.06
C THR A 56 16.71 23.70 10.57
N PRO A 57 16.69 22.59 9.82
CA PRO A 57 17.52 21.42 10.09
C PRO A 57 19.00 21.78 10.07
N ASP A 58 19.80 21.09 10.88
CA ASP A 58 21.24 21.21 10.81
C ASP A 58 21.79 20.51 9.56
N PRO A 59 22.60 21.17 8.73
CA PRO A 59 23.14 20.55 7.52
C PRO A 59 24.03 19.33 7.78
N ARG A 60 24.72 19.28 8.94
CA ARG A 60 25.68 18.23 9.28
C ARG A 60 25.03 17.05 10.00
N SER A 61 24.26 17.33 11.05
CA SER A 61 23.72 16.33 11.99
C SER A 61 22.18 16.28 12.01
N PHE A 62 21.49 17.03 11.14
CA PHE A 62 20.06 17.18 11.06
C PHE A 62 19.44 17.86 12.31
N ILE A 63 19.81 17.42 13.51
CA ILE A 63 19.47 18.01 14.81
C ILE A 63 20.64 18.80 15.38
N GLY A 64 20.40 19.69 16.35
CA GLY A 64 21.49 20.49 16.93
C GLY A 64 22.44 19.68 17.83
N ASP A 65 23.72 20.11 17.92
CA ASP A 65 24.76 19.43 18.69
C ASP A 65 24.37 19.14 20.17
N GLY A 66 23.63 20.06 20.81
CA GLY A 66 23.12 19.84 22.17
C GLY A 66 22.16 18.65 22.25
N LYS A 67 21.32 18.49 21.21
CA LYS A 67 20.35 17.38 21.15
C LYS A 67 21.07 16.07 20.77
N VAL A 68 22.14 16.10 19.98
CA VAL A 68 22.98 14.93 19.72
C VAL A 68 23.63 14.42 21.01
N ARG A 69 24.12 15.32 21.87
CA ARG A 69 24.68 14.93 23.19
C ARG A 69 23.62 14.32 24.09
N GLU A 70 22.45 14.94 24.18
CA GLU A 70 21.30 14.40 24.96
C GLU A 70 20.92 12.99 24.48
N LEU A 71 20.84 12.77 23.14
CA LEU A 71 20.59 11.43 22.60
C LEU A 71 21.69 10.45 22.97
N LYS A 72 22.94 10.86 22.91
CA LYS A 72 24.08 10.02 23.28
C LYS A 72 24.02 9.60 24.76
N ASP A 73 23.75 10.55 25.65
CA ASP A 73 23.61 10.28 27.09
C ASP A 73 22.44 9.29 27.34
N LEU A 74 21.31 9.44 26.63
CA LEU A 74 20.18 8.50 26.72
C LEU A 74 20.54 7.11 26.20
N ILE A 75 21.28 7.01 25.10
CA ILE A 75 21.73 5.75 24.52
C ILE A 75 22.63 5.01 25.49
N GLU A 76 23.63 5.71 26.08
CA GLU A 76 24.56 5.14 27.04
C GLU A 76 23.86 4.71 28.34
N ALA A 77 23.01 5.59 28.91
CA ALA A 77 22.27 5.32 30.15
C ALA A 77 21.30 4.13 30.03
N ASN A 78 20.72 3.93 28.85
CA ASN A 78 19.74 2.88 28.62
C ASN A 78 20.29 1.68 27.86
N ALA A 79 21.57 1.66 27.51
CA ALA A 79 22.19 0.64 26.67
C ALA A 79 21.36 0.35 25.40
N CYS A 80 21.06 1.40 24.63
CA CYS A 80 20.31 1.28 23.39
C CYS A 80 21.20 0.75 22.26
N ASP A 81 20.63 -0.09 21.40
CA ASP A 81 21.31 -0.72 20.28
C ASP A 81 21.25 0.16 19.00
N LEU A 82 20.21 1.02 18.90
CA LEU A 82 19.97 1.87 17.72
C LEU A 82 19.28 3.19 18.05
N ALA A 83 19.44 4.16 17.15
CA ALA A 83 18.68 5.41 17.13
C ALA A 83 17.86 5.49 15.83
N VAL A 84 16.57 5.81 15.94
CA VAL A 84 15.65 5.90 14.80
C VAL A 84 15.12 7.31 14.66
N PHE A 85 15.28 7.89 13.47
CA PHE A 85 14.82 9.23 13.15
C PHE A 85 13.49 9.19 12.38
N ASP A 86 12.54 10.01 12.80
CA ASP A 86 11.22 10.14 12.16
C ASP A 86 11.27 10.81 10.78
N ASN A 87 12.31 11.61 10.56
CA ASN A 87 12.54 12.33 9.31
C ASN A 87 13.55 11.58 8.44
N GLU A 88 13.48 11.80 7.12
CA GLU A 88 14.47 11.25 6.20
C GLU A 88 15.83 11.94 6.39
N LEU A 89 16.89 11.14 6.49
CA LEU A 89 18.26 11.61 6.65
C LEU A 89 19.05 11.49 5.36
N THR A 90 19.86 12.51 5.07
CA THR A 90 20.86 12.39 4.02
C THR A 90 21.94 11.37 4.41
N PRO A 91 22.60 10.74 3.43
CA PRO A 91 23.70 9.79 3.71
C PRO A 91 24.81 10.36 4.59
N SER A 92 25.11 11.66 4.42
CA SER A 92 26.13 12.37 5.23
C SER A 92 25.68 12.57 6.67
N GLN A 93 24.42 12.96 6.89
CA GLN A 93 23.86 13.13 8.23
C GLN A 93 23.79 11.80 8.98
N MET A 94 23.33 10.74 8.31
CA MET A 94 23.27 9.40 8.91
C MET A 94 24.65 8.92 9.35
N ARG A 95 25.68 9.15 8.53
CA ARG A 95 27.05 8.81 8.89
C ARG A 95 27.55 9.58 10.12
N VAL A 96 27.39 10.92 10.11
CA VAL A 96 27.83 11.77 11.22
C VAL A 96 27.12 11.36 12.52
N LEU A 97 25.81 11.16 12.47
CA LEU A 97 25.04 10.74 13.64
C LEU A 97 25.50 9.37 14.15
N SER A 98 25.74 8.38 13.26
CA SER A 98 26.22 7.07 13.65
C SER A 98 27.63 7.15 14.31
N GLU A 99 28.51 8.01 13.79
CA GLU A 99 29.84 8.24 14.36
C GLU A 99 29.78 8.92 15.76
N GLU A 100 28.88 9.90 15.94
CA GLU A 100 28.75 10.65 17.18
C GLU A 100 28.00 9.88 18.27
N LEU A 101 26.93 9.18 17.90
CA LEU A 101 26.09 8.41 18.83
C LEU A 101 26.71 7.04 19.18
N GLY A 102 27.57 6.49 18.32
CA GLY A 102 28.23 5.21 18.54
C GLY A 102 27.33 3.99 18.34
N VAL A 103 26.12 4.16 17.83
CA VAL A 103 25.13 3.11 17.55
C VAL A 103 24.67 3.17 16.10
N LYS A 104 23.97 2.13 15.66
CA LYS A 104 23.30 2.10 14.36
C LYS A 104 22.25 3.22 14.29
N VAL A 105 22.25 3.98 13.22
CA VAL A 105 21.25 5.02 12.95
C VAL A 105 20.40 4.60 11.77
N LEU A 106 19.08 4.66 11.94
CA LEU A 106 18.09 4.46 10.89
C LEU A 106 17.21 5.70 10.77
N ASP A 107 16.71 5.95 9.59
CA ASP A 107 15.60 6.85 9.38
C ASP A 107 14.29 6.06 9.22
N ARG A 108 13.17 6.75 9.21
CA ARG A 108 11.84 6.13 9.01
C ARG A 108 11.79 5.24 7.77
N SER A 109 12.43 5.67 6.69
CA SER A 109 12.49 4.94 5.42
C SER A 109 13.22 3.60 5.56
N GLY A 110 14.35 3.59 6.25
CA GLY A 110 15.12 2.39 6.53
C GLY A 110 14.36 1.39 7.41
N LEU A 111 13.64 1.90 8.42
CA LEU A 111 12.81 1.06 9.31
C LEU A 111 11.63 0.41 8.55
N ILE A 112 10.92 1.18 7.72
CA ILE A 112 9.82 0.65 6.89
C ILE A 112 10.34 -0.43 5.93
N LEU A 113 11.50 -0.22 5.31
CA LEU A 113 12.13 -1.22 4.44
C LEU A 113 12.49 -2.51 5.18
N ASP A 114 12.91 -2.41 6.43
CA ASP A 114 13.20 -3.59 7.27
C ASP A 114 11.93 -4.38 7.58
N ILE A 115 10.85 -3.70 7.97
CA ILE A 115 9.54 -4.31 8.17
C ILE A 115 9.06 -5.02 6.89
N PHE A 116 9.19 -4.36 5.72
CA PHE A 116 8.79 -4.93 4.45
C PHE A 116 9.61 -6.16 4.08
N ALA A 117 10.91 -6.17 4.37
CA ALA A 117 11.76 -7.33 4.14
C ALA A 117 11.34 -8.56 4.97
N GLN A 118 10.86 -8.34 6.18
CA GLN A 118 10.33 -9.40 7.04
C GLN A 118 8.96 -9.92 6.59
N ARG A 119 8.15 -9.07 5.93
CA ARG A 119 6.75 -9.36 5.56
C ARG A 119 6.57 -9.89 4.14
N ALA A 120 7.50 -9.62 3.22
CA ALA A 120 7.41 -10.04 1.83
C ALA A 120 7.45 -11.57 1.70
N GLN A 121 6.33 -12.18 1.33
CA GLN A 121 6.19 -13.63 1.16
C GLN A 121 6.19 -14.02 -0.31
N THR A 122 5.60 -13.19 -1.17
CA THR A 122 5.56 -13.48 -2.61
C THR A 122 6.88 -13.15 -3.28
N ARG A 123 7.21 -13.88 -4.36
CA ARG A 123 8.41 -13.61 -5.16
C ARG A 123 8.45 -12.16 -5.67
N GLU A 124 7.30 -11.61 -6.04
CA GLU A 124 7.20 -10.23 -6.50
C GLU A 124 7.45 -9.25 -5.37
N GLY A 125 6.80 -9.41 -4.20
CA GLY A 125 7.02 -8.58 -3.03
C GLY A 125 8.49 -8.60 -2.61
N GLN A 126 9.14 -9.78 -2.58
CA GLN A 126 10.57 -9.91 -2.26
C GLN A 126 11.45 -9.13 -3.26
N LEU A 127 11.18 -9.23 -4.57
CA LEU A 127 11.93 -8.50 -5.59
C LEU A 127 11.74 -6.98 -5.46
N GLN A 128 10.52 -6.53 -5.14
CA GLN A 128 10.22 -5.11 -4.95
C GLN A 128 10.93 -4.54 -3.72
N VAL A 129 10.89 -5.27 -2.60
CA VAL A 129 11.59 -4.87 -1.37
C VAL A 129 13.10 -4.86 -1.58
N GLU A 130 13.66 -5.91 -2.18
CA GLU A 130 15.09 -6.00 -2.46
C GLU A 130 15.55 -4.83 -3.37
N LEU A 131 14.77 -4.51 -4.40
CA LEU A 131 15.03 -3.36 -5.28
C LEU A 131 15.01 -2.04 -4.49
N ALA A 132 14.00 -1.83 -3.65
CA ALA A 132 13.87 -0.63 -2.82
C ALA A 132 15.04 -0.51 -1.84
N GLN A 133 15.45 -1.61 -1.19
CA GLN A 133 16.61 -1.65 -0.30
C GLN A 133 17.91 -1.27 -1.02
N TYR A 134 18.17 -1.80 -2.22
CA TYR A 134 19.35 -1.42 -2.98
C TYR A 134 19.31 0.04 -3.45
N LYS A 135 18.16 0.56 -3.86
CA LYS A 135 18.00 1.98 -4.21
C LYS A 135 18.23 2.89 -3.00
N TYR A 136 17.77 2.49 -1.83
CA TYR A 136 17.99 3.20 -0.56
C TYR A 136 19.47 3.14 -0.12
N LEU A 137 20.13 1.99 -0.25
CA LEU A 137 21.51 1.77 0.18
C LEU A 137 22.54 2.42 -0.78
N LEU A 138 22.28 2.44 -2.09
CA LEU A 138 23.23 2.88 -3.10
C LEU A 138 23.84 4.29 -2.83
N PRO A 139 23.07 5.34 -2.49
CA PRO A 139 23.62 6.63 -2.11
C PRO A 139 24.33 6.62 -0.75
N ARG A 140 23.96 5.68 0.15
CA ARG A 140 24.46 5.57 1.53
C ARG A 140 25.78 4.78 1.65
N LEU A 141 26.18 4.04 0.63
CA LEU A 141 27.43 3.28 0.60
C LEU A 141 28.69 4.12 0.82
N THR A 142 28.71 5.35 0.37
CA THR A 142 29.86 6.24 0.55
C THR A 142 30.18 6.53 2.02
N GLY A 143 29.20 6.38 2.92
CA GLY A 143 29.38 6.62 4.34
C GLY A 143 29.73 5.37 5.18
N MET A 144 29.30 4.20 4.76
CA MET A 144 29.47 2.96 5.55
C MET A 144 30.89 2.39 5.49
N TRP A 145 31.62 2.64 4.41
CA TRP A 145 32.95 2.07 4.16
C TRP A 145 34.06 2.61 5.04
N THR A 146 33.97 3.86 5.48
CA THR A 146 34.99 4.44 6.37
C THR A 146 35.07 3.76 7.73
N HIS A 147 33.99 3.15 8.22
CA HIS A 147 33.98 2.38 9.47
C HIS A 147 34.64 1.00 9.32
N LEU A 148 34.36 0.28 8.25
CA LEU A 148 34.94 -1.06 7.99
C LEU A 148 36.43 -0.97 7.72
N VAL A 149 36.90 0.04 6.98
CA VAL A 149 38.33 0.25 6.71
C VAL A 149 39.09 0.65 7.98
N ARG A 150 38.50 1.39 8.92
CA ARG A 150 39.12 1.71 10.21
C ARG A 150 39.21 0.52 11.15
N GLN A 151 38.22 -0.39 11.15
CA GLN A 151 38.29 -1.64 11.94
C GLN A 151 39.34 -2.63 11.41
N THR A 152 39.59 -2.64 10.09
CA THR A 152 40.65 -3.47 9.49
C THR A 152 42.00 -2.80 9.45
N ALA A 153 42.09 -1.46 9.59
CA ALA A 153 43.33 -0.69 9.51
C ALA A 153 44.11 -0.56 10.84
N SER A 154 43.66 -1.21 11.93
CA SER A 154 44.48 -1.26 13.16
C SER A 154 45.67 -2.23 13.09
N GLY A 155 46.04 -2.71 11.93
CA GLY A 155 47.20 -3.57 11.70
C GLY A 155 47.85 -3.34 10.36
N GLY A 156 48.80 -2.41 10.29
CA GLY A 156 49.81 -2.39 9.24
C GLY A 156 49.64 -1.34 8.14
N SER A 157 50.64 -0.48 7.99
CA SER A 157 50.82 0.50 6.91
C SER A 157 50.74 -0.16 5.54
N SER A 158 49.85 0.30 4.67
CA SER A 158 49.83 -0.08 3.25
C SER A 158 51.16 0.30 2.57
N PRO A 159 51.84 -0.60 1.85
CA PRO A 159 53.08 -0.32 1.18
C PRO A 159 52.91 0.79 0.13
N ILE A 160 53.89 1.70 0.06
CA ILE A 160 54.00 2.69 -1.01
C ILE A 160 54.20 1.95 -2.33
N GLY A 161 53.23 2.09 -3.28
CA GLY A 161 53.32 1.45 -4.60
C GLY A 161 52.10 0.65 -5.01
N THR A 162 51.15 0.40 -4.12
CA THR A 162 49.86 -0.30 -4.46
C THR A 162 48.73 0.63 -4.86
N ARG A 163 49.02 1.94 -5.05
CA ARG A 163 48.05 2.89 -5.64
C ARG A 163 48.12 2.80 -7.16
N GLY A 164 47.66 1.67 -7.72
CA GLY A 164 47.40 1.58 -9.14
C GLY A 164 46.13 2.38 -9.50
N PRO A 165 45.88 2.66 -10.80
CA PRO A 165 44.63 3.27 -11.27
C PRO A 165 43.45 2.27 -11.19
N GLY A 166 43.48 1.39 -10.21
CA GLY A 166 42.41 0.46 -9.91
C GLY A 166 41.24 1.20 -9.25
N GLU A 167 40.04 0.90 -9.70
CA GLU A 167 38.81 1.32 -9.07
C GLU A 167 38.91 1.11 -7.56
N THR A 168 38.53 2.10 -6.79
CA THR A 168 38.39 1.94 -5.35
C THR A 168 37.36 0.84 -5.08
N GLN A 169 37.54 0.04 -4.04
CA GLN A 169 36.63 -1.05 -3.67
C GLN A 169 35.18 -0.54 -3.61
N LEU A 170 35.00 0.71 -3.21
CA LEU A 170 33.72 1.42 -3.22
C LEU A 170 33.10 1.53 -4.64
N GLU A 171 33.88 1.78 -5.67
CA GLU A 171 33.39 1.85 -7.06
C GLU A 171 32.98 0.47 -7.56
N THR A 172 33.73 -0.57 -7.18
CA THR A 172 33.39 -1.95 -7.50
C THR A 172 32.08 -2.35 -6.86
N ASP A 173 31.86 -2.01 -5.58
CA ASP A 173 30.64 -2.31 -4.85
C ASP A 173 29.43 -1.54 -5.43
N ARG A 174 29.63 -0.24 -5.74
CA ARG A 174 28.60 0.55 -6.43
C ARG A 174 28.22 -0.04 -7.78
N ARG A 175 29.20 -0.51 -8.55
CA ARG A 175 28.97 -1.18 -9.83
C ARG A 175 28.21 -2.50 -9.62
N HIS A 176 28.58 -3.27 -8.61
CA HIS A 176 27.90 -4.52 -8.25
C HIS A 176 26.43 -4.27 -7.91
N ILE A 177 26.14 -3.29 -7.04
CA ILE A 177 24.78 -2.91 -6.66
C ILE A 177 23.97 -2.37 -7.83
N ARG A 178 24.55 -1.53 -8.70
CA ARG A 178 23.85 -1.06 -9.90
C ARG A 178 23.46 -2.21 -10.83
N ARG A 179 24.36 -3.20 -11.03
CA ARG A 179 24.04 -4.41 -11.81
C ARG A 179 22.91 -5.22 -11.17
N LYS A 180 22.90 -5.28 -9.82
CA LYS A 180 21.86 -5.98 -9.10
C LYS A 180 20.52 -5.28 -9.22
N ILE A 181 20.49 -3.94 -9.12
CA ILE A 181 19.30 -3.11 -9.39
C ILE A 181 18.77 -3.37 -10.80
N GLN A 182 19.62 -3.30 -11.82
CA GLN A 182 19.21 -3.55 -13.20
C GLN A 182 18.60 -4.95 -13.37
N LYS A 183 19.23 -5.98 -12.81
CA LYS A 183 18.73 -7.35 -12.88
C LYS A 183 17.35 -7.49 -12.21
N LEU A 184 17.16 -6.87 -11.03
CA LEU A 184 15.88 -6.89 -10.33
C LEU A 184 14.78 -6.14 -11.11
N GLU A 185 15.13 -5.03 -11.77
CA GLU A 185 14.19 -4.30 -12.64
C GLU A 185 13.77 -5.15 -13.84
N GLU A 186 14.70 -5.91 -14.45
CA GLU A 186 14.40 -6.85 -15.53
C GLU A 186 13.49 -8.02 -15.06
N GLU A 187 13.78 -8.61 -13.88
CA GLU A 187 12.96 -9.67 -13.29
C GLU A 187 11.53 -9.14 -12.97
N LEU A 188 11.41 -7.96 -12.40
CA LEU A 188 10.11 -7.33 -12.12
C LEU A 188 9.32 -7.03 -13.42
N ALA A 189 10.00 -6.57 -14.48
CA ALA A 189 9.36 -6.36 -15.77
C ALA A 189 8.79 -7.66 -16.34
N ALA A 190 9.49 -8.80 -16.17
CA ALA A 190 8.99 -10.11 -16.57
C ALA A 190 7.73 -10.51 -15.77
N VAL A 191 7.72 -10.30 -14.46
CA VAL A 191 6.55 -10.58 -13.60
C VAL A 191 5.35 -9.73 -14.01
N ARG A 192 5.55 -8.43 -14.29
CA ARG A 192 4.50 -7.51 -14.77
C ARG A 192 3.88 -8.00 -16.10
N LYS A 193 4.68 -8.53 -17.01
CA LYS A 193 4.19 -9.08 -18.28
C LYS A 193 3.29 -10.30 -18.06
N VAL A 194 3.64 -11.18 -17.13
CA VAL A 194 2.80 -12.34 -16.77
C VAL A 194 1.47 -11.85 -16.15
N ARG A 195 1.51 -10.89 -15.22
CA ARG A 195 0.31 -10.31 -14.62
C ARG A 195 -0.60 -9.66 -15.66
N SER A 196 -0.06 -8.89 -16.60
CA SER A 196 -0.87 -8.27 -17.68
C SER A 196 -1.61 -9.31 -18.51
N THR A 197 -0.98 -10.46 -18.78
CA THR A 197 -1.62 -11.56 -19.49
C THR A 197 -2.74 -12.23 -18.67
N GLN A 198 -2.50 -12.42 -17.38
CA GLN A 198 -3.53 -12.97 -16.47
C GLN A 198 -4.71 -11.99 -16.31
N ARG A 199 -4.44 -10.67 -16.24
CA ARG A 199 -5.46 -9.62 -16.21
C ARG A 199 -6.37 -9.67 -17.42
N ARG A 200 -5.82 -9.68 -18.64
CA ARG A 200 -6.60 -9.79 -19.88
C ARG A 200 -7.51 -11.03 -19.90
N ARG A 201 -7.12 -12.11 -19.23
CA ARG A 201 -7.98 -13.29 -19.07
C ARG A 201 -9.11 -13.06 -18.05
N ARG A 202 -8.87 -12.27 -16.98
CA ARG A 202 -9.90 -11.90 -15.97
C ARG A 202 -10.91 -10.92 -16.56
N GLU A 203 -10.46 -9.92 -17.33
CA GLU A 203 -11.31 -9.00 -18.07
C GLU A 203 -12.29 -9.75 -19.01
N LYS A 204 -11.83 -10.83 -19.63
CA LYS A 204 -12.71 -11.70 -20.44
C LYS A 204 -13.76 -12.46 -19.63
N ASN A 205 -13.54 -12.67 -18.35
CA ASN A 205 -14.46 -13.40 -17.48
C ASN A 205 -15.44 -12.47 -16.75
N ALA A 206 -15.40 -11.16 -17.00
CA ALA A 206 -16.32 -10.12 -16.47
C ALA A 206 -16.55 -10.16 -14.96
N VAL A 207 -15.60 -10.68 -14.15
CA VAL A 207 -15.70 -10.68 -12.69
C VAL A 207 -15.18 -9.33 -12.16
N PRO A 208 -16.03 -8.50 -11.53
CA PRO A 208 -15.61 -7.21 -10.99
C PRO A 208 -14.54 -7.34 -9.91
N VAL A 209 -13.65 -6.34 -9.86
CA VAL A 209 -12.57 -6.26 -8.87
C VAL A 209 -12.85 -5.11 -7.91
N VAL A 210 -12.89 -5.41 -6.64
CA VAL A 210 -13.06 -4.45 -5.54
C VAL A 210 -11.78 -4.41 -4.73
N ALA A 211 -11.14 -3.25 -4.63
CA ALA A 211 -9.90 -3.11 -3.88
C ALA A 211 -10.12 -2.39 -2.55
N LEU A 212 -9.59 -2.97 -1.47
CA LEU A 212 -9.55 -2.35 -0.15
C LEU A 212 -8.35 -1.41 -0.08
N VAL A 213 -8.59 -0.15 0.19
CA VAL A 213 -7.56 0.87 0.40
C VAL A 213 -7.77 1.53 1.76
N GLY A 214 -6.73 1.99 2.39
CA GLY A 214 -6.85 2.67 3.67
C GLY A 214 -5.53 2.70 4.43
N TYR A 215 -5.51 3.44 5.50
CA TYR A 215 -4.36 3.58 6.36
C TYR A 215 -3.93 2.24 6.97
N THR A 216 -2.65 2.12 7.40
CA THR A 216 -2.21 0.94 8.15
C THR A 216 -3.08 0.78 9.40
N ASN A 217 -3.40 -0.47 9.72
CA ASN A 217 -4.23 -0.80 10.87
C ASN A 217 -5.68 -0.25 10.84
N ALA A 218 -6.19 0.22 9.69
CA ALA A 218 -7.60 0.61 9.55
C ALA A 218 -8.58 -0.58 9.56
N GLY A 219 -8.07 -1.81 9.56
CA GLY A 219 -8.86 -3.04 9.62
C GLY A 219 -9.23 -3.63 8.26
N LYS A 220 -8.44 -3.36 7.20
CA LYS A 220 -8.67 -3.89 5.84
C LYS A 220 -8.69 -5.41 5.80
N SER A 221 -7.67 -6.07 6.34
CA SER A 221 -7.56 -7.52 6.37
C SER A 221 -8.63 -8.16 7.26
N THR A 222 -8.99 -7.49 8.36
CA THR A 222 -10.11 -7.91 9.22
C THR A 222 -11.44 -7.85 8.45
N LEU A 223 -11.65 -6.78 7.68
CA LEU A 223 -12.85 -6.63 6.84
C LEU A 223 -12.89 -7.68 5.74
N LEU A 224 -11.76 -7.97 5.08
CA LEU A 224 -11.65 -9.04 4.10
C LEU A 224 -12.06 -10.39 4.71
N ASN A 225 -11.52 -10.73 5.90
CA ASN A 225 -11.84 -11.96 6.60
C ASN A 225 -13.32 -12.04 6.97
N CYS A 226 -13.89 -10.95 7.50
CA CYS A 226 -15.28 -10.86 7.88
C CYS A 226 -16.22 -11.12 6.68
N LEU A 227 -15.92 -10.50 5.53
CA LEU A 227 -16.76 -10.61 4.33
C LEU A 227 -16.61 -11.96 3.61
N THR A 228 -15.43 -12.57 3.64
CA THR A 228 -15.13 -13.78 2.84
C THR A 228 -15.08 -15.05 3.67
N GLY A 229 -15.16 -14.96 4.99
CA GLY A 229 -14.97 -16.10 5.89
C GLY A 229 -13.56 -16.68 5.87
N SER A 230 -12.58 -15.89 5.39
CA SER A 230 -11.18 -16.28 5.34
C SER A 230 -10.50 -16.10 6.71
N ASP A 231 -9.39 -16.81 6.94
CA ASP A 231 -8.59 -16.71 8.15
C ASP A 231 -7.18 -16.21 7.80
N ILE A 232 -7.09 -14.99 7.26
CA ILE A 232 -5.82 -14.34 6.97
C ILE A 232 -5.33 -13.69 8.25
N PRO A 233 -4.03 -13.79 8.60
CA PRO A 233 -3.47 -13.09 9.75
C PRO A 233 -3.83 -11.60 9.70
N ALA A 234 -4.52 -11.12 10.72
CA ALA A 234 -4.93 -9.73 10.87
C ALA A 234 -4.59 -9.30 12.31
N ASN A 235 -3.33 -8.93 12.51
CA ASN A 235 -2.82 -8.50 13.81
C ASN A 235 -2.94 -6.99 13.94
N ASP A 236 -2.94 -6.50 15.19
CA ASP A 236 -2.90 -5.06 15.50
C ASP A 236 -1.47 -4.53 15.36
N ARG A 237 -0.91 -4.63 14.15
CA ARG A 237 0.43 -4.16 13.79
C ARG A 237 0.42 -3.40 12.49
N LEU A 238 1.32 -2.41 12.38
CA LEU A 238 1.49 -1.66 11.14
C LEU A 238 2.08 -2.57 10.05
N PHE A 239 1.59 -2.44 8.81
CA PHE A 239 2.05 -3.23 7.65
C PHE A 239 1.96 -4.76 7.84
N ASP A 240 0.90 -5.23 8.45
CA ASP A 240 0.68 -6.68 8.59
C ASP A 240 0.49 -7.36 7.22
N THR A 241 -0.12 -6.66 6.27
CA THR A 241 -0.27 -7.10 4.87
C THR A 241 0.64 -6.28 3.96
N LEU A 242 1.60 -6.94 3.29
CA LEU A 242 2.46 -6.35 2.26
C LEU A 242 2.11 -6.89 0.87
N ASP A 243 1.84 -8.18 0.76
CA ASP A 243 1.44 -8.82 -0.49
C ASP A 243 -0.07 -8.71 -0.67
N THR A 244 -0.50 -8.39 -1.89
CA THR A 244 -1.94 -8.33 -2.20
C THR A 244 -2.57 -9.71 -2.08
N THR A 245 -3.63 -9.78 -1.30
CA THR A 245 -4.43 -11.00 -1.15
C THR A 245 -5.78 -10.82 -1.79
N THR A 246 -6.11 -11.64 -2.78
CA THR A 246 -7.40 -11.59 -3.48
C THR A 246 -8.27 -12.77 -3.07
N ARG A 247 -9.53 -12.51 -2.74
CA ARG A 247 -10.54 -13.52 -2.39
C ARG A 247 -11.81 -13.27 -3.18
N ARG A 248 -12.58 -14.33 -3.39
CA ARG A 248 -13.91 -14.23 -3.99
C ARG A 248 -14.92 -13.90 -2.91
N LEU A 249 -15.76 -12.92 -3.20
CA LEU A 249 -16.89 -12.54 -2.36
C LEU A 249 -18.16 -12.67 -3.20
N ARG A 250 -19.10 -13.45 -2.70
CA ARG A 250 -20.45 -13.54 -3.29
C ARG A 250 -21.32 -12.45 -2.69
N ILE A 251 -21.74 -11.51 -3.50
CA ILE A 251 -22.56 -10.37 -3.08
C ILE A 251 -24.04 -10.78 -3.04
N ASP A 252 -24.49 -11.50 -4.08
CA ASP A 252 -25.83 -12.02 -4.22
C ASP A 252 -25.81 -13.38 -4.97
N GLU A 253 -26.99 -13.90 -5.35
CA GLU A 253 -27.09 -15.21 -6.04
C GLU A 253 -26.41 -15.20 -7.41
N ALA A 254 -26.34 -14.05 -8.08
CA ALA A 254 -25.84 -13.89 -9.45
C ALA A 254 -24.48 -13.20 -9.53
N THR A 255 -24.09 -12.43 -8.50
CA THR A 255 -22.93 -11.55 -8.55
C THR A 255 -21.81 -12.03 -7.63
N GLU A 256 -20.68 -12.39 -8.22
CA GLU A 256 -19.42 -12.69 -7.54
C GLU A 256 -18.39 -11.59 -7.87
N VAL A 257 -17.64 -11.15 -6.88
CA VAL A 257 -16.56 -10.15 -7.05
C VAL A 257 -15.24 -10.68 -6.52
N LEU A 258 -14.15 -10.13 -7.03
CA LEU A 258 -12.82 -10.34 -6.48
C LEU A 258 -12.51 -9.20 -5.50
N LEU A 259 -12.48 -9.50 -4.20
CA LEU A 259 -12.08 -8.57 -3.17
C LEU A 259 -10.58 -8.69 -2.93
N SER A 260 -9.86 -7.58 -3.12
CA SER A 260 -8.39 -7.53 -3.02
C SER A 260 -7.97 -6.65 -1.85
N ASP A 261 -7.24 -7.22 -0.87
CA ASP A 261 -6.57 -6.44 0.17
C ASP A 261 -5.26 -5.87 -0.37
N THR A 262 -4.95 -4.65 -0.02
CA THR A 262 -3.75 -3.94 -0.46
C THR A 262 -2.88 -3.53 0.71
N VAL A 263 -1.65 -3.14 0.40
CA VAL A 263 -0.72 -2.59 1.39
C VAL A 263 -1.35 -1.38 2.09
N GLY A 264 -1.26 -1.34 3.42
CA GLY A 264 -1.70 -0.16 4.18
C GLY A 264 -0.84 1.06 3.92
N PHE A 265 -1.46 2.22 3.80
CA PHE A 265 -0.76 3.49 3.67
C PHE A 265 -0.36 4.05 5.03
N ILE A 266 0.68 4.87 5.06
CA ILE A 266 1.23 5.50 6.26
C ILE A 266 1.73 6.91 5.93
N ARG A 267 1.86 7.75 6.95
CA ARG A 267 2.50 9.08 6.82
C ARG A 267 3.96 8.96 6.39
N LYS A 268 4.45 9.96 5.68
CA LYS A 268 5.88 10.06 5.27
C LYS A 268 6.34 8.80 4.55
N LEU A 269 5.47 8.21 3.70
CA LEU A 269 5.87 7.06 2.89
C LEU A 269 6.91 7.53 1.87
N PRO A 270 8.13 6.96 1.87
CA PRO A 270 9.19 7.42 1.00
C PRO A 270 8.85 7.23 -0.49
N THR A 271 9.19 8.22 -1.32
CA THR A 271 8.88 8.21 -2.75
C THR A 271 9.45 6.97 -3.46
N HIS A 272 10.68 6.55 -3.08
CA HIS A 272 11.30 5.36 -3.66
C HIS A 272 10.57 4.05 -3.30
N LEU A 273 9.86 4.01 -2.15
CA LEU A 273 8.98 2.90 -1.80
C LEU A 273 7.69 2.92 -2.64
N ILE A 274 7.09 4.10 -2.82
CA ILE A 274 5.91 4.24 -3.71
C ILE A 274 6.27 3.75 -5.12
N GLU A 275 7.43 4.12 -5.65
CA GLU A 275 7.91 3.66 -6.95
C GLU A 275 8.14 2.14 -7.02
N ALA A 276 8.75 1.55 -5.99
CA ALA A 276 8.99 0.12 -5.93
C ALA A 276 7.67 -0.68 -5.90
N PHE A 277 6.70 -0.21 -5.11
CA PHE A 277 5.39 -0.85 -4.97
C PHE A 277 4.35 -0.38 -5.98
N LYS A 278 4.71 0.56 -6.87
CA LYS A 278 3.80 1.10 -7.88
C LYS A 278 3.08 0.00 -8.67
N ALA A 279 3.77 -1.08 -9.03
CA ALA A 279 3.16 -2.19 -9.76
C ALA A 279 2.09 -2.95 -8.95
N THR A 280 2.29 -3.08 -7.65
CA THR A 280 1.30 -3.68 -6.74
C THR A 280 0.14 -2.72 -6.51
N LEU A 281 0.43 -1.43 -6.40
CA LEU A 281 -0.55 -0.37 -6.21
C LEU A 281 -1.29 0.02 -7.51
N GLU A 282 -0.72 -0.28 -8.68
CA GLU A 282 -1.41 -0.15 -9.97
C GLU A 282 -2.68 -1.01 -10.05
N GLU A 283 -2.81 -2.06 -9.23
CA GLU A 283 -4.06 -2.82 -9.13
C GLU A 283 -5.26 -1.94 -8.73
N LEU A 284 -5.01 -0.83 -8.00
CA LEU A 284 -6.05 0.12 -7.61
C LEU A 284 -6.66 0.86 -8.82
N SER A 285 -5.85 1.19 -9.83
CA SER A 285 -6.32 1.85 -11.05
C SER A 285 -7.13 0.93 -11.97
N TYR A 286 -7.10 -0.37 -11.72
CA TYR A 286 -7.86 -1.38 -12.47
C TYR A 286 -9.03 -1.95 -11.67
N ALA A 287 -9.23 -1.50 -10.45
CA ALA A 287 -10.40 -1.88 -9.67
C ALA A 287 -11.66 -1.17 -10.20
N ASP A 288 -12.77 -1.89 -10.22
CA ASP A 288 -14.08 -1.33 -10.56
C ASP A 288 -14.63 -0.44 -9.45
N VAL A 289 -14.29 -0.79 -8.19
CA VAL A 289 -14.66 -0.01 -7.01
C VAL A 289 -13.52 -0.03 -5.99
N LEU A 290 -13.24 1.11 -5.36
CA LEU A 290 -12.37 1.22 -4.20
C LEU A 290 -13.20 1.30 -2.92
N LEU A 291 -12.89 0.44 -1.95
CA LEU A 291 -13.40 0.55 -0.58
C LEU A 291 -12.36 1.26 0.26
N HIS A 292 -12.56 2.56 0.53
CA HIS A 292 -11.67 3.35 1.37
C HIS A 292 -12.01 3.11 2.84
N VAL A 293 -11.25 2.22 3.48
CA VAL A 293 -11.43 1.81 4.88
C VAL A 293 -10.76 2.82 5.80
N ILE A 294 -11.55 3.43 6.68
CA ILE A 294 -11.16 4.50 7.60
C ILE A 294 -11.41 4.03 9.04
N ASP A 295 -10.41 4.10 9.89
CA ASP A 295 -10.57 3.83 11.32
C ASP A 295 -11.13 5.07 12.01
N ILE A 296 -12.47 5.12 12.21
CA ILE A 296 -13.13 6.26 12.82
C ILE A 296 -12.82 6.41 14.31
N SER A 297 -12.35 5.36 14.98
CA SER A 297 -11.98 5.40 16.38
C SER A 297 -10.67 6.18 16.65
N ASN A 298 -9.86 6.37 15.60
CA ASN A 298 -8.61 7.14 15.70
C ASN A 298 -8.91 8.65 15.65
N PRO A 299 -8.41 9.46 16.61
CA PRO A 299 -8.61 10.92 16.60
C PRO A 299 -8.12 11.62 15.33
N GLU A 300 -7.12 11.05 14.65
CA GLU A 300 -6.50 11.59 13.42
C GLU A 300 -7.12 11.02 12.12
N TRP A 301 -8.28 10.39 12.19
CA TRP A 301 -8.87 9.68 11.06
C TRP A 301 -9.05 10.57 9.81
N GLU A 302 -9.38 11.86 9.98
CA GLU A 302 -9.52 12.81 8.87
C GLU A 302 -8.20 13.04 8.15
N ALA A 303 -7.12 13.26 8.92
CA ALA A 303 -5.77 13.45 8.38
C ALA A 303 -5.27 12.17 7.70
N GLN A 304 -5.54 11.00 8.30
CA GLN A 304 -5.19 9.71 7.71
C GLN A 304 -5.96 9.46 6.40
N ALA A 305 -7.26 9.77 6.38
CA ALA A 305 -8.09 9.65 5.17
C ALA A 305 -7.57 10.57 4.05
N ALA A 306 -7.18 11.81 4.37
CA ALA A 306 -6.62 12.74 3.40
C ALA A 306 -5.30 12.23 2.79
N ILE A 307 -4.42 11.60 3.58
CA ILE A 307 -3.18 10.98 3.09
C ILE A 307 -3.49 9.85 2.09
N VAL A 308 -4.48 9.03 2.39
CA VAL A 308 -4.90 7.93 1.50
C VAL A 308 -5.45 8.49 0.18
N GLU A 309 -6.28 9.53 0.24
CA GLU A 309 -6.83 10.20 -0.95
C GLU A 309 -5.73 10.81 -1.83
N ASP A 310 -4.73 11.46 -1.23
CA ASP A 310 -3.59 12.00 -1.95
C ASP A 310 -2.78 10.89 -2.67
N LEU A 311 -2.60 9.76 -2.02
CA LEU A 311 -1.91 8.61 -2.62
C LEU A 311 -2.72 7.96 -3.75
N ILE A 312 -4.04 7.79 -3.60
CA ILE A 312 -4.94 7.32 -4.68
C ILE A 312 -4.78 8.20 -5.92
N ARG A 313 -4.72 9.53 -5.73
CA ARG A 313 -4.50 10.51 -6.81
C ARG A 313 -3.14 10.33 -7.47
N GLN A 314 -2.06 10.20 -6.68
CA GLN A 314 -0.70 9.97 -7.19
C GLN A 314 -0.58 8.66 -7.97
N LEU A 315 -1.38 7.66 -7.64
CA LEU A 315 -1.42 6.37 -8.32
C LEU A 315 -2.31 6.36 -9.59
N GLY A 316 -2.96 7.49 -9.90
CA GLY A 316 -3.80 7.62 -11.08
C GLY A 316 -5.16 6.90 -10.98
N ALA A 317 -5.61 6.58 -9.76
CA ALA A 317 -6.89 5.94 -9.49
C ALA A 317 -7.99 6.93 -9.06
N GLU A 318 -7.85 8.22 -9.41
CA GLU A 318 -8.79 9.27 -9.02
C GLU A 318 -10.18 9.08 -9.62
N ALA A 319 -10.25 8.58 -10.85
CA ALA A 319 -11.52 8.34 -11.55
C ALA A 319 -12.27 7.07 -11.09
N THR A 320 -11.61 6.18 -10.33
CA THR A 320 -12.24 4.94 -9.86
C THR A 320 -13.32 5.25 -8.82
N PRO A 321 -14.55 4.71 -8.97
CA PRO A 321 -15.63 4.87 -7.99
C PRO A 321 -15.18 4.45 -6.60
N ARG A 322 -15.53 5.25 -5.58
CA ARG A 322 -15.10 5.00 -4.19
C ARG A 322 -16.27 4.94 -3.24
N LEU A 323 -16.22 4.00 -2.30
CA LEU A 323 -17.10 3.92 -1.15
C LEU A 323 -16.27 4.09 0.11
N ARG A 324 -16.60 5.08 0.94
CA ARG A 324 -15.95 5.28 2.23
C ARG A 324 -16.55 4.32 3.25
N VAL A 325 -15.67 3.55 3.89
CA VAL A 325 -16.05 2.54 4.89
C VAL A 325 -15.45 2.96 6.22
N TYR A 326 -16.27 3.56 7.07
CA TYR A 326 -15.90 3.92 8.43
C TYR A 326 -15.96 2.67 9.30
N ASN A 327 -14.80 2.14 9.62
CA ASN A 327 -14.62 0.93 10.41
C ASN A 327 -14.35 1.25 11.88
N LYS A 328 -14.47 0.24 12.74
CA LYS A 328 -14.30 0.30 14.20
C LYS A 328 -15.34 1.20 14.89
N CYS A 329 -16.56 1.26 14.34
CA CYS A 329 -17.65 2.04 14.91
C CYS A 329 -18.04 1.60 16.33
N ASP A 330 -17.75 0.35 16.69
CA ASP A 330 -17.91 -0.20 18.03
C ASP A 330 -17.03 0.48 19.10
N ALA A 331 -15.91 1.06 18.69
CA ALA A 331 -14.99 1.78 19.58
C ALA A 331 -15.14 3.32 19.51
N TYR A 332 -15.99 3.83 18.61
CA TYR A 332 -16.16 5.27 18.40
C TYR A 332 -17.22 5.86 19.33
N ILE A 333 -16.85 6.94 20.03
CA ILE A 333 -17.76 7.71 20.88
C ILE A 333 -18.06 9.04 20.20
N GLY A 334 -19.09 9.07 19.35
CA GLY A 334 -19.49 10.28 18.62
C GLY A 334 -20.65 10.03 17.69
N ILE A 335 -21.02 11.05 16.93
CA ILE A 335 -22.06 10.94 15.91
C ILE A 335 -21.45 10.34 14.66
N LEU A 336 -21.95 9.18 14.25
CA LEU A 336 -21.49 8.52 13.02
C LEU A 336 -21.83 9.36 11.79
N PRO A 337 -20.95 9.47 10.81
CA PRO A 337 -21.22 10.15 9.56
C PRO A 337 -22.32 9.44 8.78
N HIS A 338 -23.15 10.23 8.09
CA HIS A 338 -24.24 9.74 7.24
C HIS A 338 -24.09 10.31 5.83
N GLY A 339 -24.39 9.50 4.83
CA GLY A 339 -24.30 9.91 3.41
C GLY A 339 -24.50 8.73 2.46
N ASP A 340 -24.65 9.05 1.18
CA ASP A 340 -24.91 8.06 0.14
C ASP A 340 -23.65 7.31 -0.31
N ASP A 341 -22.49 7.91 -0.14
CA ASP A 341 -21.18 7.40 -0.56
C ASP A 341 -20.35 6.83 0.59
N LEU A 342 -21.01 6.46 1.69
CA LEU A 342 -20.34 5.92 2.87
C LEU A 342 -21.14 4.82 3.58
N VAL A 343 -20.42 3.99 4.34
CA VAL A 343 -20.99 2.96 5.23
C VAL A 343 -20.21 2.98 6.55
N CYS A 344 -20.94 2.91 7.68
CA CYS A 344 -20.35 2.72 8.99
C CYS A 344 -20.52 1.26 9.41
N LEU A 345 -19.44 0.64 9.89
CA LEU A 345 -19.43 -0.77 10.29
C LEU A 345 -18.37 -1.06 11.36
N SER A 346 -18.47 -2.25 11.92
CA SER A 346 -17.39 -2.89 12.68
C SER A 346 -17.01 -4.23 12.04
N ALA A 347 -15.84 -4.27 11.42
CA ALA A 347 -15.34 -5.52 10.82
C ALA A 347 -15.07 -6.61 11.86
N ARG A 348 -14.91 -6.23 13.12
CA ARG A 348 -14.70 -7.16 14.24
C ARG A 348 -15.98 -7.88 14.66
N SER A 349 -17.07 -7.15 14.78
CA SER A 349 -18.38 -7.70 15.17
C SER A 349 -19.23 -8.19 14.00
N GLY A 350 -18.91 -7.73 12.76
CA GLY A 350 -19.72 -7.94 11.57
C GLY A 350 -20.89 -6.95 11.43
N GLU A 351 -21.09 -6.05 12.38
CA GLU A 351 -22.16 -5.06 12.33
C GLU A 351 -21.98 -4.11 11.15
N GLY A 352 -23.03 -3.86 10.38
CA GLY A 352 -23.01 -2.97 9.22
C GLY A 352 -22.46 -3.60 7.92
N THR A 353 -21.99 -4.84 7.93
CA THR A 353 -21.46 -5.51 6.74
C THR A 353 -22.52 -5.77 5.67
N ASP A 354 -23.76 -6.04 6.05
CA ASP A 354 -24.88 -6.23 5.12
C ASP A 354 -25.17 -4.94 4.34
N ALA A 355 -25.10 -3.78 5.01
CA ALA A 355 -25.25 -2.47 4.38
C ALA A 355 -24.11 -2.20 3.38
N LEU A 356 -22.89 -2.62 3.70
CA LEU A 356 -21.76 -2.54 2.78
C LEU A 356 -21.97 -3.39 1.54
N VAL A 357 -22.36 -4.66 1.70
CA VAL A 357 -22.60 -5.59 0.59
C VAL A 357 -23.72 -5.06 -0.32
N LYS A 358 -24.81 -4.57 0.26
CA LYS A 358 -25.91 -3.97 -0.49
C LYS A 358 -25.46 -2.76 -1.31
N LYS A 359 -24.71 -1.84 -0.69
CA LYS A 359 -24.24 -0.62 -1.35
C LYS A 359 -23.21 -0.91 -2.44
N LEU A 360 -22.38 -1.94 -2.23
CA LEU A 360 -21.44 -2.42 -3.22
C LEU A 360 -22.15 -3.02 -4.43
N SER A 361 -23.21 -3.81 -4.22
CA SER A 361 -24.08 -4.30 -5.31
C SER A 361 -24.67 -3.14 -6.11
N GLU A 362 -25.25 -2.15 -5.43
CA GLU A 362 -25.83 -0.97 -6.08
C GLU A 362 -24.79 -0.17 -6.92
N MET A 363 -23.52 -0.09 -6.45
CA MET A 363 -22.45 0.59 -7.17
C MET A 363 -21.99 -0.18 -8.40
N LEU A 364 -21.90 -1.49 -8.30
CA LEU A 364 -21.52 -2.36 -9.41
C LEU A 364 -22.62 -2.45 -10.47
N ASP A 365 -23.87 -2.31 -10.05
CA ASP A 365 -25.02 -2.27 -10.95
C ASP A 365 -25.23 -0.91 -11.63
N ARG A 366 -24.58 0.16 -11.13
CA ARG A 366 -24.58 1.51 -11.74
C ARG A 366 -23.95 1.53 -13.13
N GLY A 367 -24.60 1.00 -14.10
CA GLY A 367 -24.13 0.87 -15.50
C GLY A 367 -24.48 -0.49 -16.08
N ARG A 368 -24.95 -1.40 -15.28
CA ARG A 368 -25.53 -2.65 -15.75
C ARG A 368 -27.04 -2.55 -15.77
N ARG A 369 -27.67 -2.97 -16.87
CA ARG A 369 -29.11 -3.01 -17.02
C ARG A 369 -29.58 -4.43 -17.16
N HIS A 370 -30.53 -4.82 -16.31
CA HIS A 370 -31.28 -6.05 -16.52
C HIS A 370 -32.20 -5.84 -17.70
N VAL A 371 -32.01 -6.62 -18.73
CA VAL A 371 -32.78 -6.54 -19.97
C VAL A 371 -33.34 -7.91 -20.32
N GLN A 372 -34.61 -7.89 -20.76
CA GLN A 372 -35.20 -9.05 -21.40
C GLN A 372 -35.13 -8.81 -22.90
N LEU A 373 -34.45 -9.68 -23.59
CA LEU A 373 -34.20 -9.57 -25.02
C LEU A 373 -35.00 -10.61 -25.78
N GLN A 374 -35.57 -10.21 -26.90
CA GLN A 374 -36.16 -11.13 -27.88
C GLN A 374 -35.31 -11.09 -29.14
N ILE A 375 -34.40 -12.07 -29.27
CA ILE A 375 -33.38 -12.10 -30.31
C ILE A 375 -33.85 -13.05 -31.43
N PRO A 376 -34.03 -12.56 -32.66
CA PRO A 376 -34.35 -13.45 -33.78
C PRO A 376 -33.27 -14.50 -34.01
N TYR A 377 -33.62 -15.67 -34.49
CA TYR A 377 -32.67 -16.75 -34.78
C TYR A 377 -31.59 -16.37 -35.81
N ALA A 378 -31.89 -15.41 -36.69
CA ALA A 378 -30.90 -14.86 -37.63
C ALA A 378 -29.73 -14.13 -36.93
N GLU A 379 -29.95 -13.64 -35.70
CA GLU A 379 -28.99 -12.88 -34.88
C GLU A 379 -28.48 -13.70 -33.68
N ALA A 380 -28.55 -15.04 -33.76
CA ALA A 380 -28.09 -15.93 -32.68
C ALA A 380 -26.64 -15.69 -32.24
N GLY A 381 -25.81 -15.08 -33.10
CA GLY A 381 -24.45 -14.63 -32.75
C GLY A 381 -24.40 -13.61 -31.57
N LEU A 382 -25.49 -12.85 -31.35
CA LEU A 382 -25.62 -11.96 -30.18
C LEU A 382 -25.73 -12.74 -28.88
N VAL A 383 -26.42 -13.89 -28.90
CA VAL A 383 -26.52 -14.78 -27.71
C VAL A 383 -25.14 -15.35 -27.36
N ASP A 384 -24.37 -15.74 -28.37
CA ASP A 384 -23.00 -16.20 -28.16
C ASP A 384 -22.11 -15.08 -27.57
N LEU A 385 -22.28 -13.84 -28.05
CA LEU A 385 -21.57 -12.68 -27.52
C LEU A 385 -21.95 -12.43 -26.04
N LEU A 386 -23.25 -12.37 -25.74
CA LEU A 386 -23.77 -12.18 -24.38
C LEU A 386 -23.30 -13.31 -23.44
N SER A 387 -23.29 -14.55 -23.93
CA SER A 387 -22.82 -15.71 -23.14
C SER A 387 -21.31 -15.64 -22.88
N ARG A 388 -20.50 -15.18 -23.83
CA ARG A 388 -19.04 -15.00 -23.66
C ARG A 388 -18.70 -13.88 -22.67
N GLU A 389 -19.52 -12.86 -22.63
CA GLU A 389 -19.38 -11.72 -21.70
C GLU A 389 -20.00 -12.03 -20.31
N GLY A 390 -20.53 -13.24 -20.11
CA GLY A 390 -21.15 -13.66 -18.83
C GLY A 390 -22.43 -12.89 -18.49
N ALA A 391 -23.06 -12.27 -19.49
CA ALA A 391 -24.23 -11.43 -19.29
C ALA A 391 -25.56 -12.21 -19.20
N VAL A 392 -25.61 -13.43 -19.70
CA VAL A 392 -26.85 -14.24 -19.78
C VAL A 392 -27.17 -14.86 -18.44
N GLN A 393 -28.36 -14.54 -17.92
CA GLN A 393 -28.94 -15.18 -16.72
C GLN A 393 -29.89 -16.33 -17.05
N ARG A 394 -30.70 -16.14 -18.09
CA ARG A 394 -31.68 -17.12 -18.53
C ARG A 394 -31.79 -17.11 -20.05
N LEU A 395 -31.95 -18.29 -20.62
CA LEU A 395 -32.11 -18.47 -22.07
C LEU A 395 -33.24 -19.46 -22.31
N ASP A 396 -34.25 -19.00 -23.07
CA ASP A 396 -35.38 -19.83 -23.49
C ASP A 396 -35.52 -19.74 -25.03
N TYR A 397 -35.76 -20.87 -25.69
CA TYR A 397 -35.92 -20.93 -27.15
C TYR A 397 -37.43 -21.02 -27.46
N GLY A 398 -38.00 -19.97 -28.06
CA GLY A 398 -39.38 -19.86 -28.44
C GLY A 398 -39.61 -20.02 -29.95
N GLU A 399 -40.86 -20.05 -30.39
CA GLU A 399 -41.21 -20.19 -31.80
C GLU A 399 -40.76 -18.95 -32.64
N ASP A 400 -40.82 -17.75 -32.07
CA ASP A 400 -40.53 -16.47 -32.72
C ASP A 400 -39.07 -15.97 -32.52
N GLY A 401 -38.23 -16.75 -31.82
CA GLY A 401 -36.83 -16.34 -31.49
C GLY A 401 -36.39 -16.82 -30.12
N ILE A 402 -35.24 -16.31 -29.72
CA ILE A 402 -34.54 -16.61 -28.46
C ILE A 402 -34.90 -15.53 -27.44
N VAL A 403 -35.57 -15.92 -26.34
CA VAL A 403 -35.79 -15.03 -25.20
C VAL A 403 -34.60 -15.15 -24.26
N CYS A 404 -33.91 -14.04 -24.02
CA CYS A 404 -32.70 -13.99 -23.21
C CYS A 404 -32.87 -12.95 -22.11
N GLU A 405 -32.75 -13.37 -20.87
CA GLU A 405 -32.58 -12.45 -19.72
C GLU A 405 -31.09 -12.24 -19.50
N ALA A 406 -30.65 -10.99 -19.59
CA ALA A 406 -29.25 -10.64 -19.51
C ALA A 406 -29.01 -9.38 -18.67
N VAL A 407 -27.85 -9.32 -18.03
CA VAL A 407 -27.34 -8.12 -17.34
C VAL A 407 -26.25 -7.53 -18.20
N VAL A 408 -26.54 -6.42 -18.86
CA VAL A 408 -25.65 -5.83 -19.87
C VAL A 408 -25.09 -4.50 -19.40
N GLY A 409 -23.77 -4.33 -19.58
CA GLY A 409 -23.09 -3.05 -19.42
C GLY A 409 -23.42 -2.05 -20.56
N PRO A 410 -23.01 -0.77 -20.43
CA PRO A 410 -23.35 0.29 -21.37
C PRO A 410 -22.98 -0.03 -22.83
N GLU A 411 -21.82 -0.68 -23.06
CA GLU A 411 -21.36 -1.04 -24.41
C GLU A 411 -22.23 -2.12 -25.05
N LEU A 412 -22.55 -3.16 -24.29
CA LEU A 412 -23.44 -4.23 -24.74
C LEU A 412 -24.88 -3.72 -24.90
N PHE A 413 -25.32 -2.86 -23.96
CA PHE A 413 -26.67 -2.27 -24.06
C PHE A 413 -26.88 -1.53 -25.36
N GLY A 414 -25.87 -0.75 -25.84
CA GLY A 414 -25.94 -0.09 -27.13
C GLY A 414 -26.18 -1.05 -28.31
N ARG A 415 -25.66 -2.29 -28.21
CA ARG A 415 -25.84 -3.31 -29.27
C ARG A 415 -27.13 -4.08 -29.17
N VAL A 416 -27.66 -4.28 -27.96
CA VAL A 416 -28.84 -5.13 -27.73
C VAL A 416 -30.14 -4.37 -27.51
N LYS A 417 -30.09 -3.05 -27.34
CA LYS A 417 -31.27 -2.21 -27.07
C LYS A 417 -32.41 -2.38 -28.08
N ALA A 418 -32.07 -2.66 -29.36
CA ALA A 418 -33.05 -2.87 -30.42
C ALA A 418 -33.87 -4.17 -30.23
N TYR A 419 -33.41 -5.09 -29.39
CA TYR A 419 -34.04 -6.38 -29.13
C TYR A 419 -34.80 -6.42 -27.80
N ILE A 420 -34.90 -5.27 -27.10
CA ILE A 420 -35.68 -5.11 -25.87
C ILE A 420 -37.13 -4.84 -26.26
N PRO A 421 -38.10 -5.69 -25.92
CA PRO A 421 -39.51 -5.47 -26.23
C PRO A 421 -40.00 -4.14 -25.63
N GLY A 422 -40.52 -3.25 -26.50
CA GLY A 422 -41.09 -1.98 -26.05
C GLY A 422 -40.08 -0.89 -25.69
N TYR A 423 -38.80 -1.07 -25.95
CA TYR A 423 -37.80 -0.02 -25.72
C TYR A 423 -37.91 1.10 -26.74
N THR A 424 -38.14 2.30 -26.26
CA THR A 424 -38.04 3.55 -27.03
C THR A 424 -36.87 4.38 -26.48
N GLU A 425 -36.00 4.89 -27.35
CA GLU A 425 -34.93 5.81 -26.89
C GLU A 425 -35.55 7.02 -26.22
N PRO A 426 -35.06 7.43 -25.04
CA PRO A 426 -35.42 8.73 -24.48
C PRO A 426 -35.02 9.82 -25.50
N VAL A 427 -35.96 10.65 -25.90
CA VAL A 427 -35.67 11.84 -26.71
C VAL A 427 -34.91 12.78 -25.78
N GLU A 428 -33.61 12.98 -26.06
CA GLU A 428 -32.87 14.07 -25.41
C GLU A 428 -33.37 15.38 -25.96
N ASP A 429 -34.18 16.11 -25.20
CA ASP A 429 -34.57 17.49 -25.48
C ASP A 429 -33.33 18.41 -25.37
N TRP A 430 -32.61 18.56 -26.48
CA TRP A 430 -31.50 19.50 -26.61
C TRP A 430 -31.95 20.78 -27.38
N ASP A 431 -33.21 21.15 -27.31
CA ASP A 431 -33.72 22.40 -27.89
C ASP A 431 -34.64 23.10 -26.89
N GLU A 432 -34.04 23.82 -25.90
CA GLU A 432 -34.55 25.08 -25.35
C GLU A 432 -33.38 25.90 -24.77
#